data_976d03992861a339fad9eacd161388fe
#
_entry.id   976d03992861a339fad9eacd161388fe
#
_cell.length_a   1.000
_cell.length_b   1.000
_cell.length_c   1.000
_cell.angle_alpha   90.00
_cell.angle_beta   90.00
_cell.angle_gamma   90.00
#
_symmetry.space_group_name_H-M   'P 1'
#
loop_
_entity.id
_entity.type
_entity.pdbx_description
1 polymer ?
#
loop_
_entity_poly.entity_id
_entity_poly.type
_entity_poly.pdbx_seq_one_letter_code
_entity_poly.pdbx_strand_id
1 'polypeptide(L)'
;VLPYFKKSENQQRGASAYHGVDGELSVTDLISPAFVSQRFVDACVELGYDRNPDFNGVRQLGAGLYQSTIKDGKRHSTAAAFLLPIRQRSNLTITTGALVTRLLFKKTRVVGVEYLHSGMLHQVRVNQEVILSAGAYDSPQLLMLSGIGNAKYLQKLGISVVTDLPGVGQNLQDHVNVSVVRQTTQEINPAITSNGSEAGLFFNSEGNPKAAPDGQFFFGPGIYVPSGFNGPNQGFTGVVSLTRFQNIGSVSLRSSDPKDTPIIRMNYLQSEADVQKLVAGIRLMRKLFQSKAFNDFASKEIVPGPGVETDAALEAYI
;
A
#
# COMPACT_ATOMS: atom_id res chain seq x y z
N VAL A 1 -11.39 -15.89 -0.44
CA VAL A 1 -11.08 -14.73 0.42
C VAL A 1 -12.29 -13.83 0.68
N LEU A 2 -13.20 -13.61 -0.31
CA LEU A 2 -14.35 -12.69 -0.19
C LEU A 2 -15.20 -12.87 1.08
N PRO A 3 -15.55 -14.09 1.54
CA PRO A 3 -16.31 -14.26 2.78
C PRO A 3 -15.62 -13.67 4.02
N TYR A 4 -14.28 -13.68 4.05
CA TYR A 4 -13.50 -13.12 5.16
C TYR A 4 -13.46 -11.59 5.13
N PHE A 5 -13.35 -10.98 3.94
CA PHE A 5 -13.49 -9.54 3.80
C PHE A 5 -14.87 -9.08 4.25
N LYS A 6 -15.95 -9.72 3.78
CA LYS A 6 -17.32 -9.42 4.21
C LYS A 6 -17.53 -9.62 5.71
N LYS A 7 -16.90 -10.63 6.31
CA LYS A 7 -16.98 -10.88 7.76
C LYS A 7 -16.31 -9.77 8.58
N SER A 8 -15.24 -9.19 8.07
CA SER A 8 -14.49 -8.15 8.80
C SER A 8 -15.03 -6.74 8.58
N GLU A 9 -15.77 -6.50 7.50
CA GLU A 9 -16.24 -5.20 7.05
C GLU A 9 -17.57 -4.79 7.67
N ASN A 10 -17.66 -3.52 8.06
CA ASN A 10 -18.92 -2.83 8.36
C ASN A 10 -19.08 -1.69 7.36
N GLN A 11 -19.71 -2.00 6.21
CA GLN A 11 -19.86 -1.09 5.10
C GLN A 11 -21.01 -0.10 5.33
N GLN A 12 -20.72 1.19 5.33
CA GLN A 12 -21.70 2.26 5.53
C GLN A 12 -22.85 2.23 4.48
N ARG A 13 -22.53 1.83 3.24
CA ARG A 13 -23.48 1.79 2.13
C ARG A 13 -24.41 0.58 2.16
N GLY A 14 -24.23 -0.33 3.09
CA GLY A 14 -25.04 -1.52 3.25
C GLY A 14 -24.42 -2.79 2.68
N ALA A 15 -25.08 -3.92 2.94
CA ALA A 15 -24.65 -5.23 2.49
C ALA A 15 -24.86 -5.42 0.98
N SER A 16 -23.96 -6.18 0.36
CA SER A 16 -24.08 -6.56 -1.06
C SER A 16 -23.46 -7.94 -1.33
N ALA A 17 -23.40 -8.33 -2.60
CA ALA A 17 -22.63 -9.51 -3.00
C ALA A 17 -21.14 -9.41 -2.59
N TYR A 18 -20.61 -8.19 -2.51
CA TYR A 18 -19.19 -7.90 -2.26
C TYR A 18 -18.91 -7.37 -0.85
N HIS A 19 -19.91 -6.80 -0.17
CA HIS A 19 -19.74 -6.09 1.10
C HIS A 19 -20.52 -6.71 2.26
N GLY A 20 -19.93 -6.60 3.47
CA GLY A 20 -20.55 -6.96 4.75
C GLY A 20 -20.88 -5.73 5.60
N VAL A 21 -21.80 -5.88 6.57
CA VAL A 21 -22.24 -4.81 7.49
C VAL A 21 -22.10 -5.14 8.95
N ASP A 22 -21.80 -6.39 9.29
CA ASP A 22 -21.75 -6.87 10.67
C ASP A 22 -20.31 -7.04 11.20
N GLY A 23 -19.32 -6.60 10.42
CA GLY A 23 -17.91 -6.71 10.79
C GLY A 23 -17.46 -5.59 11.71
N GLU A 24 -16.29 -5.79 12.30
CA GLU A 24 -15.71 -4.85 13.25
C GLU A 24 -15.10 -3.60 12.57
N LEU A 25 -14.65 -3.73 11.31
CA LEU A 25 -13.92 -2.68 10.61
C LEU A 25 -14.86 -1.76 9.84
N SER A 26 -15.02 -0.54 10.31
CA SER A 26 -15.85 0.47 9.65
C SER A 26 -15.22 0.91 8.33
N VAL A 27 -16.04 0.92 7.26
CA VAL A 27 -15.71 1.45 5.92
C VAL A 27 -16.75 2.50 5.56
N THR A 28 -16.31 3.74 5.36
CA THR A 28 -17.21 4.90 5.21
C THR A 28 -16.85 5.76 4.02
N ASP A 29 -17.82 6.49 3.53
CA ASP A 29 -17.59 7.55 2.56
C ASP A 29 -16.85 8.73 3.21
N LEU A 30 -16.15 9.51 2.38
CA LEU A 30 -15.52 10.75 2.82
C LEU A 30 -16.60 11.79 3.18
N ILE A 31 -16.43 12.44 4.32
CA ILE A 31 -17.26 13.57 4.71
C ILE A 31 -16.69 14.83 4.06
N SER A 32 -17.49 15.48 3.21
CA SER A 32 -17.09 16.71 2.49
C SER A 32 -15.77 16.56 1.72
N PRO A 33 -15.69 15.67 0.72
CA PRO A 33 -14.48 15.53 -0.08
C PRO A 33 -14.11 16.88 -0.72
N ALA A 34 -12.81 17.14 -0.84
CA ALA A 34 -12.31 18.36 -1.46
C ALA A 34 -12.85 18.53 -2.88
N PHE A 35 -13.17 19.77 -3.27
CA PHE A 35 -13.71 20.04 -4.60
C PHE A 35 -12.78 19.54 -5.71
N VAL A 36 -11.46 19.66 -5.53
CA VAL A 36 -10.47 19.19 -6.49
C VAL A 36 -10.53 17.68 -6.71
N SER A 37 -10.93 16.91 -5.70
CA SER A 37 -11.08 15.46 -5.81
C SER A 37 -12.30 15.09 -6.67
N GLN A 38 -13.38 15.84 -6.57
CA GLN A 38 -14.51 15.71 -7.49
C GLN A 38 -14.12 16.10 -8.93
N ARG A 39 -13.36 17.22 -9.09
CA ARG A 39 -12.85 17.66 -10.38
C ARG A 39 -11.94 16.64 -11.05
N PHE A 40 -11.15 15.91 -10.25
CA PHE A 40 -10.36 14.80 -10.79
C PHE A 40 -11.24 13.70 -11.40
N VAL A 41 -12.31 13.30 -10.71
CA VAL A 41 -13.25 12.31 -11.25
C VAL A 41 -13.95 12.84 -12.52
N ASP A 42 -14.35 14.12 -12.52
CA ASP A 42 -14.96 14.78 -13.71
C ASP A 42 -14.00 14.78 -14.90
N ALA A 43 -12.72 15.10 -14.66
CA ALA A 43 -11.66 15.08 -15.68
C ALA A 43 -11.48 13.67 -16.28
N CYS A 44 -11.53 12.63 -15.45
CA CYS A 44 -11.46 11.25 -15.94
C CYS A 44 -12.65 10.93 -16.84
N VAL A 45 -13.85 11.39 -16.48
CA VAL A 45 -15.08 11.20 -17.30
C VAL A 45 -14.98 11.99 -18.63
N GLU A 46 -14.45 13.23 -18.61
CA GLU A 46 -14.20 14.00 -19.84
C GLU A 46 -13.25 13.27 -20.81
N LEU A 47 -12.29 12.51 -20.28
CA LEU A 47 -11.37 11.70 -21.08
C LEU A 47 -11.93 10.31 -21.46
N GLY A 48 -13.20 10.02 -21.14
CA GLY A 48 -13.89 8.79 -21.54
C GLY A 48 -13.80 7.63 -20.56
N TYR A 49 -13.29 7.84 -19.35
CA TYR A 49 -13.33 6.82 -18.31
C TYR A 49 -14.70 6.79 -17.63
N ASP A 50 -15.17 5.59 -17.30
CA ASP A 50 -16.42 5.44 -16.55
C ASP A 50 -16.29 5.92 -15.11
N ARG A 51 -17.38 6.46 -14.55
CA ARG A 51 -17.47 6.62 -13.09
C ARG A 51 -17.60 5.25 -12.44
N ASN A 52 -16.82 5.06 -11.38
CA ASN A 52 -16.91 3.88 -10.53
C ASN A 52 -17.09 4.30 -9.07
N PRO A 53 -18.27 4.11 -8.49
CA PRO A 53 -18.54 4.47 -7.10
C PRO A 53 -17.95 3.45 -6.12
N ASP A 54 -17.49 2.27 -6.61
CA ASP A 54 -17.07 1.16 -5.76
C ASP A 54 -15.97 0.33 -6.45
N PHE A 55 -14.73 0.59 -6.08
CA PHE A 55 -13.57 -0.13 -6.60
C PHE A 55 -13.44 -1.57 -6.07
N ASN A 56 -14.19 -1.91 -5.03
CA ASN A 56 -14.22 -3.24 -4.41
C ASN A 56 -15.49 -4.03 -4.77
N GLY A 57 -16.28 -3.51 -5.72
CA GLY A 57 -17.50 -4.14 -6.23
C GLY A 57 -17.24 -5.08 -7.41
N VAL A 58 -18.21 -5.12 -8.31
CA VAL A 58 -18.20 -6.00 -9.50
C VAL A 58 -17.09 -5.66 -10.49
N ARG A 59 -16.63 -4.40 -10.54
CA ARG A 59 -15.64 -3.89 -11.47
C ARG A 59 -14.70 -2.91 -10.76
N GLN A 60 -13.41 -3.02 -10.99
CA GLN A 60 -12.42 -2.11 -10.45
C GLN A 60 -12.11 -0.93 -11.39
N LEU A 61 -12.17 -1.13 -12.72
CA LEU A 61 -11.90 -0.09 -13.71
C LEU A 61 -12.82 1.13 -13.55
N GLY A 62 -12.26 2.32 -13.78
CA GLY A 62 -12.98 3.60 -13.74
C GLY A 62 -12.47 4.55 -12.67
N ALA A 63 -13.09 5.72 -12.57
CA ALA A 63 -12.74 6.81 -11.67
C ALA A 63 -13.79 7.05 -10.60
N GLY A 64 -13.36 7.29 -9.36
CA GLY A 64 -14.28 7.54 -8.25
C GLY A 64 -13.57 8.06 -7.02
N LEU A 65 -14.36 8.39 -6.00
CA LEU A 65 -13.87 8.68 -4.67
C LEU A 65 -13.61 7.39 -3.90
N TYR A 66 -12.54 7.38 -3.11
CA TYR A 66 -12.26 6.27 -2.21
C TYR A 66 -13.16 6.31 -0.98
N GLN A 67 -13.48 5.14 -0.47
CA GLN A 67 -13.94 4.98 0.91
C GLN A 67 -12.74 4.82 1.85
N SER A 68 -12.94 5.12 3.12
CA SER A 68 -11.88 5.09 4.12
C SER A 68 -12.28 4.26 5.35
N THR A 69 -11.29 3.63 5.99
CA THR A 69 -11.48 2.96 7.28
C THR A 69 -11.47 4.00 8.40
N ILE A 70 -12.61 4.69 8.55
CA ILE A 70 -12.80 5.78 9.51
C ILE A 70 -14.10 5.51 10.29
N LYS A 71 -14.08 5.84 11.58
CA LYS A 71 -15.22 5.80 12.48
C LYS A 71 -15.21 7.03 13.36
N ASP A 72 -16.34 7.71 13.48
CA ASP A 72 -16.50 8.91 14.33
C ASP A 72 -15.40 9.97 14.07
N GLY A 73 -15.07 10.19 12.79
CA GLY A 73 -14.05 11.16 12.36
C GLY A 73 -12.60 10.77 12.68
N LYS A 74 -12.35 9.53 13.13
CA LYS A 74 -11.01 9.04 13.49
C LYS A 74 -10.64 7.81 12.67
N ARG A 75 -9.35 7.64 12.41
CA ARG A 75 -8.82 6.42 11.78
C ARG A 75 -9.26 5.19 12.56
N HIS A 76 -10.01 4.32 11.92
CA HIS A 76 -10.46 3.03 12.47
C HIS A 76 -9.47 1.94 12.06
N SER A 77 -8.31 1.91 12.72
CA SER A 77 -7.26 0.92 12.44
C SER A 77 -7.69 -0.48 12.90
N THR A 78 -6.96 -1.51 12.46
CA THR A 78 -7.16 -2.88 12.95
C THR A 78 -7.05 -2.99 14.48
N ALA A 79 -6.17 -2.21 15.09
CA ALA A 79 -6.10 -2.13 16.56
C ALA A 79 -7.39 -1.56 17.15
N ALA A 80 -7.93 -0.48 16.58
CA ALA A 80 -9.18 0.12 17.05
C ALA A 80 -10.38 -0.80 16.82
N ALA A 81 -10.43 -1.47 15.68
CA ALA A 81 -11.54 -2.35 15.30
C ALA A 81 -11.54 -3.67 16.07
N PHE A 82 -10.39 -4.36 16.15
CA PHE A 82 -10.34 -5.74 16.61
C PHE A 82 -9.67 -5.93 17.98
N LEU A 83 -8.73 -5.06 18.36
CA LEU A 83 -7.93 -5.27 19.57
C LEU A 83 -8.47 -4.51 20.79
N LEU A 84 -8.74 -3.21 20.65
CA LEU A 84 -9.19 -2.37 21.77
C LEU A 84 -10.50 -2.85 22.40
N PRO A 85 -11.52 -3.32 21.64
CA PRO A 85 -12.77 -3.80 22.23
C PRO A 85 -12.60 -5.06 23.11
N ILE A 86 -11.58 -5.87 22.86
CA ILE A 86 -11.37 -7.15 23.54
C ILE A 86 -10.17 -7.16 24.49
N ARG A 87 -9.48 -6.01 24.65
CA ARG A 87 -8.21 -5.95 25.40
C ARG A 87 -8.30 -6.38 26.88
N GLN A 88 -9.51 -6.38 27.45
CA GLN A 88 -9.77 -6.78 28.82
C GLN A 88 -10.07 -8.29 29.01
N ARG A 89 -10.04 -9.06 27.90
CA ARG A 89 -10.27 -10.52 28.01
C ARG A 89 -9.14 -11.17 28.79
N SER A 90 -9.47 -12.02 29.77
CA SER A 90 -8.49 -12.72 30.61
C SER A 90 -7.58 -13.70 29.84
N ASN A 91 -8.04 -14.15 28.67
CA ASN A 91 -7.27 -15.04 27.79
C ASN A 91 -6.46 -14.30 26.72
N LEU A 92 -6.36 -12.96 26.78
CA LEU A 92 -5.58 -12.14 25.87
C LEU A 92 -4.43 -11.45 26.62
N THR A 93 -3.20 -11.71 26.21
CA THR A 93 -2.02 -10.99 26.68
C THR A 93 -1.39 -10.24 25.52
N ILE A 94 -1.17 -8.92 25.69
CA ILE A 94 -0.54 -8.04 24.70
C ILE A 94 0.80 -7.58 25.27
N THR A 95 1.88 -7.96 24.63
CA THR A 95 3.23 -7.52 25.00
C THR A 95 3.80 -6.62 23.91
N THR A 96 3.94 -5.35 24.21
CA THR A 96 4.55 -4.36 23.30
C THR A 96 6.03 -4.18 23.61
N GLY A 97 6.82 -3.61 22.66
CA GLY A 97 8.26 -3.46 22.85
C GLY A 97 9.02 -4.79 22.90
N ALA A 98 8.43 -5.86 22.36
CA ALA A 98 8.97 -7.20 22.33
C ALA A 98 9.45 -7.54 20.89
N LEU A 99 10.76 -7.71 20.72
CA LEU A 99 11.35 -8.16 19.46
C LEU A 99 11.39 -9.69 19.45
N VAL A 100 10.60 -10.33 18.61
CA VAL A 100 10.65 -11.78 18.41
C VAL A 100 11.95 -12.12 17.67
N THR A 101 12.80 -12.94 18.28
CA THR A 101 14.14 -13.26 17.78
C THR A 101 14.15 -14.53 16.97
N ARG A 102 13.34 -15.52 17.34
CA ARG A 102 13.19 -16.78 16.60
C ARG A 102 11.98 -17.60 17.04
N LEU A 103 11.58 -18.50 16.18
CA LEU A 103 10.66 -19.58 16.49
C LEU A 103 11.42 -20.76 17.12
N LEU A 104 10.80 -21.42 18.08
CA LEU A 104 11.37 -22.60 18.77
C LEU A 104 10.73 -23.87 18.19
N PHE A 105 11.58 -24.83 17.81
CA PHE A 105 11.15 -26.07 17.17
C PHE A 105 11.48 -27.33 17.98
N LYS A 106 10.58 -28.32 17.89
CA LYS A 106 10.88 -29.70 18.21
C LYS A 106 10.76 -30.52 16.91
N LYS A 107 11.89 -30.90 16.32
CA LYS A 107 11.95 -31.33 14.91
C LYS A 107 11.40 -30.24 13.99
N THR A 108 10.34 -30.52 13.24
CA THR A 108 9.66 -29.56 12.32
C THR A 108 8.43 -28.89 12.93
N ARG A 109 8.03 -29.24 14.17
CA ARG A 109 6.90 -28.62 14.83
C ARG A 109 7.33 -27.40 15.64
N VAL A 110 6.69 -26.26 15.43
CA VAL A 110 6.86 -25.08 16.27
C VAL A 110 6.28 -25.35 17.66
N VAL A 111 7.03 -25.03 18.71
CA VAL A 111 6.67 -25.28 20.12
C VAL A 111 6.71 -24.00 20.97
N GLY A 112 7.15 -22.89 20.39
CA GLY A 112 7.23 -21.61 21.09
C GLY A 112 7.85 -20.51 20.24
N VAL A 113 7.98 -19.36 20.87
CA VAL A 113 8.70 -18.20 20.37
C VAL A 113 9.68 -17.70 21.40
N GLU A 114 10.81 -17.17 20.95
CA GLU A 114 11.76 -16.45 21.76
C GLU A 114 11.71 -14.97 21.39
N TYR A 115 11.73 -14.09 22.37
CA TYR A 115 11.68 -12.65 22.14
C TYR A 115 12.54 -11.89 23.15
N LEU A 116 13.05 -10.76 22.73
CA LEU A 116 13.77 -9.80 23.57
C LEU A 116 12.78 -8.73 24.05
N HIS A 117 12.71 -8.55 25.37
CA HIS A 117 11.92 -7.50 25.99
C HIS A 117 12.68 -6.89 27.15
N SER A 118 12.79 -5.56 27.20
CA SER A 118 13.53 -4.83 28.23
C SER A 118 14.98 -5.34 28.43
N GLY A 119 15.64 -5.73 27.33
CA GLY A 119 17.03 -6.22 27.36
C GLY A 119 17.18 -7.70 27.77
N MET A 120 16.11 -8.39 28.13
CA MET A 120 16.13 -9.80 28.54
C MET A 120 15.46 -10.71 27.50
N LEU A 121 16.00 -11.91 27.34
CA LEU A 121 15.40 -12.95 26.51
C LEU A 121 14.31 -13.69 27.28
N HIS A 122 13.17 -13.82 26.65
CA HIS A 122 12.00 -14.52 27.13
C HIS A 122 11.59 -15.61 26.15
N GLN A 123 10.95 -16.67 26.65
CA GLN A 123 10.37 -17.73 25.84
C GLN A 123 8.92 -17.98 26.24
N VAL A 124 8.05 -18.12 25.24
CA VAL A 124 6.65 -18.51 25.43
C VAL A 124 6.40 -19.80 24.65
N ARG A 125 5.84 -20.78 25.32
CA ARG A 125 5.40 -22.03 24.70
C ARG A 125 4.06 -21.84 24.02
N VAL A 126 3.84 -22.56 22.93
CA VAL A 126 2.56 -22.58 22.22
C VAL A 126 1.92 -23.96 22.31
N ASN A 127 0.61 -23.95 22.48
CA ASN A 127 -0.19 -25.19 22.56
C ASN A 127 -0.68 -25.64 21.18
N GLN A 128 -1.01 -24.69 20.29
CA GLN A 128 -1.60 -24.96 18.99
C GLN A 128 -0.69 -24.47 17.86
N GLU A 129 -0.57 -23.17 17.66
CA GLU A 129 0.13 -22.57 16.53
C GLU A 129 0.76 -21.21 16.86
N VAL A 130 1.68 -20.76 16.00
CA VAL A 130 2.21 -19.39 15.97
C VAL A 130 1.73 -18.74 14.69
N ILE A 131 1.10 -17.56 14.79
CA ILE A 131 0.66 -16.78 13.66
C ILE A 131 1.70 -15.70 13.40
N LEU A 132 2.32 -15.72 12.21
CA LEU A 132 3.26 -14.71 11.77
C LEU A 132 2.51 -13.60 11.02
N SER A 133 2.55 -12.38 11.56
CA SER A 133 1.92 -11.19 10.97
C SER A 133 2.84 -9.98 11.08
N ALA A 134 4.16 -10.20 10.94
CA ALA A 134 5.18 -9.17 11.11
C ALA A 134 5.42 -8.33 9.84
N GLY A 135 4.62 -8.53 8.80
CA GLY A 135 4.73 -7.80 7.54
C GLY A 135 5.65 -8.49 6.52
N ALA A 136 5.78 -7.86 5.34
CA ALA A 136 6.46 -8.44 4.18
C ALA A 136 7.99 -8.55 4.38
N TYR A 137 8.57 -7.79 5.29
CA TYR A 137 10.00 -7.79 5.56
C TYR A 137 10.38 -8.68 6.75
N ASP A 138 9.68 -8.52 7.87
CA ASP A 138 10.07 -9.16 9.13
C ASP A 138 9.55 -10.60 9.24
N SER A 139 8.44 -10.95 8.59
CA SER A 139 7.97 -12.35 8.59
C SER A 139 8.96 -13.30 7.90
N PRO A 140 9.46 -13.04 6.68
CA PRO A 140 10.50 -13.87 6.08
C PRO A 140 11.83 -13.79 6.83
N GLN A 141 12.20 -12.63 7.41
CA GLN A 141 13.39 -12.50 8.26
C GLN A 141 13.29 -13.47 9.45
N LEU A 142 12.17 -13.46 10.17
CA LEU A 142 11.95 -14.33 11.32
C LEU A 142 11.97 -15.82 10.94
N LEU A 143 11.39 -16.18 9.80
CA LEU A 143 11.47 -17.56 9.28
C LEU A 143 12.93 -17.96 9.04
N MET A 144 13.70 -17.13 8.35
CA MET A 144 15.13 -17.40 8.07
C MET A 144 15.98 -17.48 9.34
N LEU A 145 15.82 -16.57 10.30
CA LEU A 145 16.47 -16.60 11.60
C LEU A 145 16.12 -17.88 12.39
N SER A 146 14.95 -18.46 12.09
CA SER A 146 14.47 -19.68 12.73
C SER A 146 14.87 -20.97 11.98
N GLY A 147 15.70 -20.87 10.94
CA GLY A 147 16.18 -22.02 10.19
C GLY A 147 15.26 -22.47 9.04
N ILE A 148 14.32 -21.63 8.60
CA ILE A 148 13.39 -21.91 7.49
C ILE A 148 13.74 -20.98 6.32
N GLY A 149 14.29 -21.52 5.25
CA GLY A 149 14.72 -20.75 4.08
C GLY A 149 15.69 -21.54 3.22
N ASN A 150 16.45 -20.88 2.34
CA ASN A 150 17.46 -21.54 1.53
C ASN A 150 18.57 -22.14 2.42
N ALA A 151 18.67 -23.46 2.46
CA ALA A 151 19.56 -24.19 3.35
C ALA A 151 21.03 -23.76 3.21
N LYS A 152 21.52 -23.63 1.97
CA LYS A 152 22.94 -23.26 1.72
C LYS A 152 23.22 -21.84 2.20
N TYR A 153 22.27 -20.94 2.04
CA TYR A 153 22.39 -19.56 2.50
C TYR A 153 22.39 -19.47 4.02
N LEU A 154 21.46 -20.14 4.70
CA LEU A 154 21.34 -20.15 6.15
C LEU A 154 22.59 -20.76 6.80
N GLN A 155 23.12 -21.86 6.26
CA GLN A 155 24.36 -22.49 6.74
C GLN A 155 25.57 -21.54 6.66
N LYS A 156 25.68 -20.72 5.60
CA LYS A 156 26.74 -19.70 5.49
C LYS A 156 26.68 -18.65 6.61
N LEU A 157 25.48 -18.37 7.13
CA LEU A 157 25.28 -17.46 8.26
C LEU A 157 25.38 -18.15 9.64
N GLY A 158 25.74 -19.45 9.69
CA GLY A 158 25.80 -20.22 10.91
C GLY A 158 24.44 -20.60 11.51
N ILE A 159 23.35 -20.48 10.72
CA ILE A 159 22.01 -20.83 11.17
C ILE A 159 21.71 -22.29 10.86
N SER A 160 21.31 -23.04 11.91
CA SER A 160 20.89 -24.43 11.75
C SER A 160 19.60 -24.55 10.96
N VAL A 161 19.61 -25.38 9.93
CA VAL A 161 18.46 -25.54 9.02
C VAL A 161 17.42 -26.47 9.66
N VAL A 162 16.18 -25.97 9.77
CA VAL A 162 15.00 -26.75 10.16
C VAL A 162 14.31 -27.29 8.92
N THR A 163 14.15 -26.45 7.90
CA THR A 163 13.51 -26.83 6.63
C THR A 163 14.08 -26.02 5.48
N ASP A 164 14.48 -26.70 4.40
CA ASP A 164 14.91 -26.04 3.16
C ASP A 164 13.70 -25.56 2.35
N LEU A 165 13.43 -24.26 2.42
CA LEU A 165 12.36 -23.58 1.69
C LEU A 165 12.94 -22.36 0.96
N PRO A 166 13.53 -22.54 -0.24
CA PRO A 166 14.25 -21.47 -0.94
C PRO A 166 13.37 -20.28 -1.37
N GLY A 167 12.04 -20.44 -1.38
CA GLY A 167 11.09 -19.37 -1.66
C GLY A 167 10.93 -18.32 -0.55
N VAL A 168 11.38 -18.61 0.68
CA VAL A 168 11.30 -17.64 1.79
C VAL A 168 12.18 -16.44 1.49
N GLY A 169 11.60 -15.26 1.57
CA GLY A 169 12.25 -13.99 1.24
C GLY A 169 12.33 -13.68 -0.25
N GLN A 170 11.81 -14.55 -1.11
CA GLN A 170 11.74 -14.31 -2.56
C GLN A 170 10.41 -13.68 -2.96
N ASN A 171 10.34 -13.19 -4.21
CA ASN A 171 9.12 -12.65 -4.81
C ASN A 171 8.55 -11.42 -4.07
N LEU A 172 9.42 -10.57 -3.55
CA LEU A 172 9.02 -9.29 -2.96
C LEU A 172 8.47 -8.37 -4.06
N GLN A 173 7.27 -7.87 -3.87
CA GLN A 173 6.58 -6.99 -4.81
C GLN A 173 6.02 -5.77 -4.08
N ASP A 174 6.13 -4.60 -4.72
CA ASP A 174 5.59 -3.35 -4.20
C ASP A 174 5.26 -2.40 -5.36
N HIS A 175 4.26 -1.56 -5.17
CA HIS A 175 3.84 -0.60 -6.18
C HIS A 175 4.83 0.56 -6.31
N VAL A 176 5.33 0.79 -7.52
CA VAL A 176 6.13 1.99 -7.84
C VAL A 176 5.19 3.17 -8.03
N ASN A 177 5.51 4.28 -7.39
CA ASN A 177 4.71 5.51 -7.41
C ASN A 177 5.51 6.69 -7.94
N VAL A 178 4.92 7.45 -8.86
CA VAL A 178 5.51 8.67 -9.42
C VAL A 178 4.51 9.81 -9.30
N SER A 179 4.94 10.96 -8.77
CA SER A 179 4.07 12.09 -8.50
C SER A 179 4.02 13.07 -9.67
N VAL A 180 2.84 13.65 -9.90
CA VAL A 180 2.65 14.86 -10.72
C VAL A 180 1.96 15.90 -9.83
N VAL A 181 2.65 17.00 -9.54
CA VAL A 181 2.18 18.03 -8.60
C VAL A 181 1.88 19.31 -9.34
N ARG A 182 0.72 19.88 -9.10
CA ARG A 182 0.34 21.19 -9.62
C ARG A 182 0.00 22.16 -8.51
N GLN A 183 0.39 23.41 -8.72
CA GLN A 183 -0.06 24.52 -7.90
C GLN A 183 -1.51 24.85 -8.21
N THR A 184 -2.25 25.31 -7.22
CA THR A 184 -3.61 25.85 -7.37
C THR A 184 -3.63 27.34 -7.08
N THR A 185 -4.60 28.03 -7.70
CA THR A 185 -4.93 29.43 -7.41
C THR A 185 -5.98 29.59 -6.32
N GLN A 186 -6.65 28.49 -5.97
CA GLN A 186 -7.71 28.45 -4.94
C GLN A 186 -7.25 27.66 -3.72
N GLU A 187 -7.76 28.03 -2.56
CA GLU A 187 -7.54 27.27 -1.34
C GLU A 187 -8.22 25.91 -1.43
N ILE A 188 -7.49 24.87 -1.03
CA ILE A 188 -8.00 23.50 -0.97
C ILE A 188 -8.11 23.08 0.49
N ASN A 189 -9.32 22.72 0.87
CA ASN A 189 -9.59 22.13 2.19
C ASN A 189 -9.83 20.63 1.98
N PRO A 190 -8.93 19.74 2.46
CA PRO A 190 -9.13 18.30 2.43
C PRO A 190 -10.40 17.89 3.18
N ALA A 191 -10.98 16.75 2.82
CA ALA A 191 -12.10 16.18 3.57
C ALA A 191 -11.75 16.00 5.04
N ILE A 192 -12.71 16.22 5.93
CA ILE A 192 -12.55 16.01 7.38
C ILE A 192 -12.09 14.59 7.68
N THR A 193 -12.53 13.64 6.86
CA THR A 193 -12.18 12.21 6.97
C THR A 193 -11.21 11.75 5.89
N SER A 194 -10.42 12.69 5.33
CA SER A 194 -9.41 12.37 4.33
C SER A 194 -8.23 11.61 4.95
N ASN A 195 -7.77 10.61 4.21
CA ASN A 195 -6.51 9.90 4.50
C ASN A 195 -5.36 10.37 3.60
N GLY A 196 -5.56 11.47 2.86
CA GLY A 196 -4.61 12.05 1.92
C GLY A 196 -4.85 11.67 0.46
N SER A 197 -5.49 10.53 0.18
CA SER A 197 -5.91 10.13 -1.17
C SER A 197 -7.43 10.03 -1.21
N GLU A 198 -8.09 11.00 -1.84
CA GLU A 198 -9.54 11.10 -1.84
C GLU A 198 -10.20 10.49 -3.09
N ALA A 199 -9.51 10.50 -4.22
CA ALA A 199 -10.00 9.99 -5.48
C ALA A 199 -8.98 9.11 -6.18
N GLY A 200 -9.43 8.32 -7.14
CA GLY A 200 -8.57 7.49 -7.95
C GLY A 200 -9.16 7.13 -9.30
N LEU A 201 -8.30 6.62 -10.16
CA LEU A 201 -8.65 6.01 -11.43
C LEU A 201 -7.92 4.68 -11.54
N PHE A 202 -8.65 3.61 -11.79
CA PHE A 202 -8.08 2.33 -12.23
C PHE A 202 -8.26 2.20 -13.75
N PHE A 203 -7.17 1.96 -14.45
CA PHE A 203 -7.17 1.86 -15.90
C PHE A 203 -6.28 0.71 -16.38
N ASN A 204 -6.53 0.28 -17.61
CA ASN A 204 -5.65 -0.63 -18.34
C ASN A 204 -4.81 0.18 -19.32
N SER A 205 -3.48 0.07 -19.25
CA SER A 205 -2.55 0.87 -20.05
C SER A 205 -2.65 0.57 -21.55
N GLU A 206 -3.12 -0.64 -21.92
CA GLU A 206 -3.34 -1.05 -23.31
C GLU A 206 -4.74 -0.66 -23.83
N GLY A 207 -5.57 0.01 -23.01
CA GLY A 207 -6.93 0.39 -23.38
C GLY A 207 -7.92 -0.77 -23.50
N ASN A 208 -7.61 -1.94 -22.96
CA ASN A 208 -8.51 -3.10 -22.98
C ASN A 208 -9.48 -3.05 -21.80
N PRO A 209 -10.78 -2.72 -22.00
CA PRO A 209 -11.74 -2.60 -20.92
C PRO A 209 -12.14 -3.93 -20.27
N LYS A 210 -11.75 -5.06 -20.86
CA LYS A 210 -12.02 -6.42 -20.34
C LYS A 210 -10.84 -6.97 -19.52
N ALA A 211 -9.67 -6.38 -19.66
CA ALA A 211 -8.50 -6.76 -18.87
C ALA A 211 -8.56 -6.14 -17.47
N ALA A 212 -7.95 -6.81 -16.51
CA ALA A 212 -7.77 -6.21 -15.20
C ALA A 212 -6.87 -4.97 -15.29
N PRO A 213 -7.08 -3.94 -14.44
CA PRO A 213 -6.25 -2.75 -14.45
C PRO A 213 -4.79 -3.10 -14.13
N ASP A 214 -3.86 -2.45 -14.80
CA ASP A 214 -2.44 -2.49 -14.54
C ASP A 214 -1.88 -1.13 -14.09
N GLY A 215 -2.69 -0.08 -14.18
CA GLY A 215 -2.41 1.25 -13.68
C GLY A 215 -3.47 1.75 -12.69
N GLN A 216 -3.01 2.52 -11.73
CA GLN A 216 -3.84 3.21 -10.75
C GLN A 216 -3.33 4.62 -10.57
N PHE A 217 -4.25 5.56 -10.54
CA PHE A 217 -3.97 6.90 -10.05
C PHE A 217 -4.53 7.07 -8.66
N PHE A 218 -3.71 7.61 -7.78
CA PHE A 218 -4.16 8.20 -6.53
C PHE A 218 -4.20 9.71 -6.73
N PHE A 219 -5.24 10.34 -6.25
CA PHE A 219 -5.36 11.79 -6.27
C PHE A 219 -5.63 12.31 -4.86
N GLY A 220 -4.84 13.31 -4.45
CA GLY A 220 -4.96 13.92 -3.13
C GLY A 220 -4.98 15.44 -3.20
N PRO A 221 -5.80 16.08 -2.33
CA PRO A 221 -5.93 17.55 -2.22
C PRO A 221 -4.77 18.16 -1.43
N GLY A 222 -3.57 17.64 -1.59
CA GLY A 222 -2.36 18.08 -0.89
C GLY A 222 -1.12 17.94 -1.75
N ILE A 223 -0.01 18.40 -1.22
CA ILE A 223 1.27 18.45 -1.91
C ILE A 223 2.13 17.29 -1.39
N TYR A 224 2.41 16.35 -2.29
CA TYR A 224 3.31 15.21 -2.03
C TYR A 224 4.46 15.28 -3.02
N VAL A 225 5.52 15.99 -2.65
CA VAL A 225 6.72 16.13 -3.50
C VAL A 225 7.76 15.07 -3.13
N PRO A 226 8.43 14.48 -4.12
CA PRO A 226 9.60 13.66 -3.88
C PRO A 226 10.74 14.43 -3.21
N SER A 227 11.65 13.71 -2.57
CA SER A 227 12.86 14.31 -2.00
C SER A 227 13.63 15.08 -3.08
N GLY A 228 14.09 16.29 -2.75
CA GLY A 228 14.81 17.16 -3.68
C GLY A 228 13.93 18.17 -4.45
N PHE A 229 12.60 18.09 -4.32
CA PHE A 229 11.69 19.10 -4.89
C PHE A 229 11.13 20.02 -3.80
N ASN A 230 10.96 21.30 -4.18
CA ASN A 230 10.25 22.28 -3.34
C ASN A 230 8.79 22.33 -3.77
N GLY A 231 7.88 22.05 -2.86
CA GLY A 231 6.44 22.16 -3.11
C GLY A 231 5.96 23.61 -3.07
N PRO A 232 4.85 23.94 -3.75
CA PRO A 232 4.15 25.21 -3.59
C PRO A 232 3.44 25.27 -2.23
N ASN A 233 3.00 26.46 -1.82
CA ASN A 233 2.22 26.59 -0.56
C ASN A 233 0.85 25.90 -0.65
N GLN A 234 0.26 25.85 -1.84
CA GLN A 234 -1.03 25.22 -2.12
C GLN A 234 -1.00 24.48 -3.44
N GLY A 235 -1.58 23.29 -3.47
CA GLY A 235 -1.60 22.46 -4.67
C GLY A 235 -2.27 21.12 -4.43
N PHE A 236 -2.23 20.30 -5.45
CA PHE A 236 -2.74 18.95 -5.44
C PHE A 236 -1.79 18.01 -6.15
N THR A 237 -1.89 16.75 -5.82
CA THR A 237 -1.01 15.70 -6.34
C THR A 237 -1.80 14.58 -6.98
N GLY A 238 -1.44 14.24 -8.21
CA GLY A 238 -1.75 12.97 -8.81
C GLY A 238 -0.55 12.04 -8.69
N VAL A 239 -0.76 10.83 -8.23
CA VAL A 239 0.26 9.79 -8.15
C VAL A 239 -0.05 8.71 -9.17
N VAL A 240 0.89 8.44 -10.04
CA VAL A 240 0.84 7.34 -11.00
C VAL A 240 1.44 6.11 -10.34
N SER A 241 0.69 5.03 -10.31
CA SER A 241 1.09 3.76 -9.70
C SER A 241 0.87 2.61 -10.67
N LEU A 242 1.81 1.69 -10.75
CA LEU A 242 1.61 0.40 -11.43
C LEU A 242 1.09 -0.62 -10.42
N THR A 243 -0.03 -1.27 -10.76
CA THR A 243 -0.61 -2.37 -9.97
C THR A 243 -0.18 -3.75 -10.46
N ARG A 244 0.42 -3.80 -11.66
CA ARG A 244 1.03 -4.99 -12.27
C ARG A 244 2.35 -4.61 -12.90
N PHE A 245 3.42 -5.13 -12.39
CA PHE A 245 4.80 -4.86 -12.81
C PHE A 245 5.58 -6.17 -12.93
N GLN A 246 6.70 -6.12 -13.65
CA GLN A 246 7.55 -7.28 -13.92
C GLN A 246 8.68 -7.44 -12.91
N ASN A 247 9.00 -6.38 -12.17
CA ASN A 247 10.13 -6.39 -11.23
C ASN A 247 9.79 -7.18 -9.97
N ILE A 248 10.69 -8.09 -9.61
CA ILE A 248 10.56 -8.93 -8.43
C ILE A 248 11.80 -8.75 -7.58
N GLY A 249 11.59 -8.44 -6.31
CA GLY A 249 12.63 -8.25 -5.32
C GLY A 249 12.78 -9.43 -4.37
N SER A 250 13.57 -9.19 -3.33
CA SER A 250 13.83 -10.17 -2.29
C SER A 250 14.14 -9.54 -0.94
N VAL A 251 13.90 -10.31 0.11
CA VAL A 251 14.33 -10.06 1.48
C VAL A 251 15.34 -11.14 1.87
N SER A 252 16.47 -10.75 2.44
CA SER A 252 17.47 -11.70 2.92
C SER A 252 18.08 -11.23 4.25
N LEU A 253 18.68 -12.13 5.01
CA LEU A 253 19.34 -11.77 6.26
C LEU A 253 20.62 -10.98 5.97
N ARG A 254 20.97 -10.04 6.84
CA ARG A 254 22.29 -9.41 6.86
C ARG A 254 23.28 -10.26 7.65
N SER A 255 22.81 -10.83 8.75
CA SER A 255 23.56 -11.72 9.64
C SER A 255 22.59 -12.65 10.39
N SER A 256 23.09 -13.42 11.34
CA SER A 256 22.29 -14.20 12.28
C SER A 256 21.80 -13.40 13.50
N ASP A 257 22.17 -12.13 13.63
CA ASP A 257 21.67 -11.25 14.70
C ASP A 257 20.25 -10.77 14.36
N PRO A 258 19.22 -11.06 15.20
CA PRO A 258 17.85 -10.61 14.98
C PRO A 258 17.65 -9.10 15.07
N LYS A 259 18.63 -8.34 15.56
CA LYS A 259 18.60 -6.88 15.61
C LYS A 259 19.05 -6.22 14.30
N ASP A 260 19.77 -6.96 13.47
CA ASP A 260 20.19 -6.44 12.17
C ASP A 260 19.00 -6.32 11.23
N THR A 261 18.90 -5.16 10.59
CA THR A 261 17.88 -4.96 9.55
C THR A 261 18.13 -5.89 8.36
N PRO A 262 17.10 -6.52 7.78
CA PRO A 262 17.27 -7.39 6.62
C PRO A 262 17.81 -6.61 5.42
N ILE A 263 18.39 -7.30 4.47
CA ILE A 263 18.73 -6.76 3.16
C ILE A 263 17.48 -6.82 2.30
N ILE A 264 16.94 -5.67 1.95
CA ILE A 264 15.77 -5.52 1.10
C ILE A 264 16.22 -5.08 -0.29
N ARG A 265 15.92 -5.86 -1.30
CA ARG A 265 16.18 -5.54 -2.71
C ARG A 265 14.87 -5.49 -3.45
N MET A 266 14.43 -4.29 -3.79
CA MET A 266 13.15 -4.09 -4.50
C MET A 266 13.27 -4.36 -5.99
N ASN A 267 14.45 -4.11 -6.57
CA ASN A 267 14.71 -4.21 -8.01
C ASN A 267 13.74 -3.35 -8.84
N TYR A 268 13.35 -2.15 -8.32
CA TYR A 268 12.49 -1.25 -9.05
C TYR A 268 13.07 -0.84 -10.40
N LEU A 269 12.19 -0.59 -11.39
CA LEU A 269 12.51 0.05 -12.67
C LEU A 269 13.55 -0.69 -13.54
N GLN A 270 13.76 -1.99 -13.33
CA GLN A 270 14.66 -2.79 -14.17
C GLN A 270 13.98 -3.26 -15.47
N SER A 271 12.65 -3.20 -15.54
CA SER A 271 11.88 -3.52 -16.74
C SER A 271 11.62 -2.23 -17.52
N GLU A 272 12.10 -2.15 -18.75
CA GLU A 272 11.79 -1.06 -19.67
C GLU A 272 10.28 -0.91 -19.89
N ALA A 273 9.55 -2.02 -19.98
CA ALA A 273 8.10 -2.00 -20.14
C ALA A 273 7.39 -1.34 -18.94
N ASP A 274 7.88 -1.53 -17.71
CA ASP A 274 7.31 -0.87 -16.54
C ASP A 274 7.61 0.64 -16.55
N VAL A 275 8.81 1.03 -16.95
CA VAL A 275 9.19 2.45 -17.11
C VAL A 275 8.31 3.13 -18.15
N GLN A 276 8.10 2.51 -19.32
CA GLN A 276 7.25 3.05 -20.37
C GLN A 276 5.78 3.21 -19.94
N LYS A 277 5.27 2.29 -19.13
CA LYS A 277 3.93 2.43 -18.54
C LYS A 277 3.85 3.62 -17.59
N LEU A 278 4.87 3.88 -16.79
CA LEU A 278 4.93 5.05 -15.92
C LEU A 278 5.01 6.35 -16.73
N VAL A 279 5.82 6.40 -17.78
CA VAL A 279 5.88 7.53 -18.71
C VAL A 279 4.50 7.82 -19.31
N ALA A 280 3.83 6.79 -19.83
CA ALA A 280 2.47 6.91 -20.35
C ALA A 280 1.48 7.40 -19.28
N GLY A 281 1.61 6.91 -18.05
CA GLY A 281 0.82 7.32 -16.90
C GLY A 281 1.02 8.81 -16.56
N ILE A 282 2.26 9.30 -16.54
CA ILE A 282 2.54 10.74 -16.33
C ILE A 282 1.89 11.59 -17.42
N ARG A 283 2.00 11.17 -18.69
CA ARG A 283 1.37 11.86 -19.81
C ARG A 283 -0.15 11.89 -19.70
N LEU A 284 -0.76 10.79 -19.27
CA LEU A 284 -2.20 10.71 -19.03
C LEU A 284 -2.61 11.62 -17.86
N MET A 285 -1.86 11.63 -16.77
CA MET A 285 -2.13 12.51 -15.62
C MET A 285 -2.06 14.00 -16.04
N ARG A 286 -1.09 14.37 -16.88
CA ARG A 286 -1.00 15.72 -17.45
C ARG A 286 -2.21 16.09 -18.29
N LYS A 287 -2.72 15.15 -19.11
CA LYS A 287 -3.95 15.36 -19.89
C LYS A 287 -5.17 15.59 -18.99
N LEU A 288 -5.30 14.81 -17.91
CA LEU A 288 -6.35 15.02 -16.91
C LEU A 288 -6.28 16.42 -16.31
N PHE A 289 -5.10 16.87 -15.91
CA PHE A 289 -4.89 18.20 -15.33
C PHE A 289 -5.02 19.36 -16.33
N GLN A 290 -5.09 19.09 -17.63
CA GLN A 290 -5.35 20.05 -18.71
C GLN A 290 -6.82 20.02 -19.17
N SER A 291 -7.66 19.16 -18.59
CA SER A 291 -9.09 19.09 -18.92
C SER A 291 -9.85 20.32 -18.45
N LYS A 292 -11.07 20.50 -18.96
CA LYS A 292 -11.93 21.63 -18.57
C LYS A 292 -12.22 21.65 -17.08
N ALA A 293 -12.30 20.46 -16.46
CA ALA A 293 -12.55 20.33 -15.03
C ALA A 293 -11.51 21.03 -14.15
N PHE A 294 -10.30 21.27 -14.65
CA PHE A 294 -9.20 21.89 -13.91
C PHE A 294 -8.90 23.35 -14.32
N ASN A 295 -9.53 23.89 -15.38
CA ASN A 295 -9.16 25.18 -15.96
C ASN A 295 -9.25 26.36 -14.98
N ASP A 296 -10.23 26.35 -14.07
CA ASP A 296 -10.54 27.52 -13.23
C ASP A 296 -9.59 27.69 -12.05
N PHE A 297 -8.79 26.68 -11.70
CA PHE A 297 -7.98 26.70 -10.48
C PHE A 297 -6.59 26.09 -10.62
N ALA A 298 -6.37 25.18 -11.58
CA ALA A 298 -5.06 24.59 -11.78
C ALA A 298 -4.10 25.61 -12.40
N SER A 299 -2.93 25.77 -11.76
CA SER A 299 -1.88 26.63 -12.21
C SER A 299 -0.70 25.81 -12.78
N LYS A 300 0.52 26.24 -12.58
CA LYS A 300 1.71 25.61 -13.14
C LYS A 300 1.98 24.21 -12.55
N GLU A 301 2.56 23.34 -13.36
CA GLU A 301 3.14 22.09 -12.89
C GLU A 301 4.45 22.36 -12.14
N ILE A 302 4.61 21.74 -10.98
CA ILE A 302 5.78 21.88 -10.13
C ILE A 302 6.65 20.62 -10.23
N VAL A 303 6.04 19.46 -10.27
CA VAL A 303 6.69 18.15 -10.34
C VAL A 303 6.03 17.32 -11.44
N PRO A 304 6.79 16.74 -12.36
CA PRO A 304 8.24 16.89 -12.58
C PRO A 304 8.66 18.28 -13.05
N GLY A 305 7.72 19.11 -13.49
CA GLY A 305 7.91 20.45 -13.98
C GLY A 305 7.85 20.57 -15.51
N PRO A 306 7.62 21.79 -16.03
CA PRO A 306 7.33 22.00 -17.45
C PRO A 306 8.51 21.70 -18.38
N GLY A 307 9.75 21.63 -17.88
CA GLY A 307 10.92 21.29 -18.68
C GLY A 307 11.12 19.78 -18.90
N VAL A 308 10.33 18.91 -18.24
CA VAL A 308 10.45 17.45 -18.33
C VAL A 308 9.40 16.95 -19.34
N GLU A 309 9.68 17.04 -20.64
CA GLU A 309 8.71 16.77 -21.70
C GLU A 309 9.04 15.51 -22.52
N THR A 310 10.33 15.27 -22.81
CA THR A 310 10.75 14.11 -23.63
C THR A 310 10.65 12.82 -22.85
N ASP A 311 10.55 11.69 -23.55
CA ASP A 311 10.52 10.37 -22.90
C ASP A 311 11.78 10.17 -22.07
N ALA A 312 12.96 10.50 -22.58
CA ALA A 312 14.21 10.41 -21.84
C ALA A 312 14.23 11.27 -20.57
N ALA A 313 13.61 12.47 -20.60
CA ALA A 313 13.52 13.33 -19.42
C ALA A 313 12.50 12.76 -18.39
N LEU A 314 11.41 12.17 -18.85
CA LEU A 314 10.43 11.51 -17.99
C LEU A 314 11.02 10.22 -17.36
N GLU A 315 11.76 9.42 -18.13
CA GLU A 315 12.48 8.26 -17.64
C GLU A 315 13.52 8.64 -16.57
N ALA A 316 14.25 9.73 -16.78
CA ALA A 316 15.21 10.24 -15.81
C ALA A 316 14.55 10.81 -14.54
N TYR A 317 13.29 11.25 -14.65
CA TYR A 317 12.50 11.69 -13.49
C TYR A 317 11.95 10.50 -12.68
N ILE A 318 11.56 9.41 -13.34
CA ILE A 318 11.04 8.18 -12.73
C ILE A 318 12.14 7.48 -11.90
#